data_78d87cff5980e60dc3430d7114f6a3f4
#
_entry.id   78d87cff5980e60dc3430d7114f6a3f4
#
_cell.length_a   1.000
_cell.length_b   1.000
_cell.length_c   1.000
_cell.angle_alpha   90.00
_cell.angle_beta   90.00
_cell.angle_gamma   90.00
#
_symmetry.space_group_name_H-M   'P 1'
#
loop_
_entity.id
_entity.type
_entity.pdbx_description
1 polymer ?
#
loop_
_entity_poly.entity_id
_entity_poly.type
_entity_poly.pdbx_seq_one_letter_code
_entity_poly.pdbx_strand_id
1 'polypeptide(L)'
;MSLKILIAEDYKDLADSYRMIFEGRGHEVMITNNGVECQNIYKQYTKQSDGKITPYFDVVILDQKMLGMDGIETAKEIQRVIPKQKIIFVTGYGKEVLQKLPQLSENALVVNKPFTVQALLTEVEGFAVTKFREMVKNRQSTTSLNY
;
A
#
# COMPACT_ATOMS: atom_id res chain seq x y z
N MET A 1 -16.54 2.44 4.88
CA MET A 1 -15.10 2.76 4.93
C MET A 1 -14.63 3.15 3.53
N SER A 2 -14.04 4.31 3.40
CA SER A 2 -13.49 4.78 2.11
C SER A 2 -11.99 4.98 2.27
N LEU A 3 -11.23 4.18 1.53
CA LEU A 3 -9.77 4.24 1.52
C LEU A 3 -9.28 5.11 0.38
N LYS A 4 -8.13 5.74 0.55
CA LYS A 4 -7.39 6.42 -0.51
C LYS A 4 -6.23 5.53 -0.92
N ILE A 5 -6.28 5.05 -2.15
CA ILE A 5 -5.38 4.03 -2.68
C ILE A 5 -4.55 4.60 -3.83
N LEU A 6 -3.23 4.51 -3.72
CA LEU A 6 -2.32 4.84 -4.79
C LEU A 6 -1.80 3.56 -5.42
N ILE A 7 -1.83 3.47 -6.74
CA ILE A 7 -1.43 2.26 -7.46
C ILE A 7 -0.38 2.59 -8.52
N ALA A 8 0.66 1.76 -8.58
CA ALA A 8 1.62 1.77 -9.68
C ALA A 8 1.46 0.48 -10.48
N GLU A 9 0.96 0.60 -11.70
CA GLU A 9 0.73 -0.52 -12.60
C GLU A 9 0.89 -0.04 -14.05
N ASP A 10 1.80 -0.66 -14.79
CA ASP A 10 2.08 -0.28 -16.18
C ASP A 10 1.17 -0.95 -17.20
N TYR A 11 0.50 -2.05 -16.82
CA TYR A 11 -0.43 -2.73 -17.71
C TYR A 11 -1.80 -2.09 -17.59
N LYS A 12 -2.21 -1.39 -18.66
CA LYS A 12 -3.41 -0.55 -18.63
C LYS A 12 -4.68 -1.32 -18.29
N ASP A 13 -4.87 -2.52 -18.84
CA ASP A 13 -6.08 -3.29 -18.60
C ASP A 13 -6.21 -3.68 -17.13
N LEU A 14 -5.10 -4.02 -16.50
CA LEU A 14 -5.10 -4.34 -15.06
C LEU A 14 -5.33 -3.08 -14.23
N ALA A 15 -4.72 -1.96 -14.60
CA ALA A 15 -4.96 -0.68 -13.93
C ALA A 15 -6.43 -0.29 -13.98
N ASP A 16 -7.06 -0.44 -15.14
CA ASP A 16 -8.50 -0.17 -15.30
C ASP A 16 -9.35 -1.11 -14.44
N SER A 17 -8.95 -2.38 -14.34
CA SER A 17 -9.63 -3.35 -13.48
C SER A 17 -9.52 -2.97 -12.01
N TYR A 18 -8.37 -2.53 -11.56
CA TYR A 18 -8.19 -2.04 -10.17
C TYR A 18 -9.13 -0.87 -9.89
N ARG A 19 -9.23 0.07 -10.82
CA ARG A 19 -10.12 1.22 -10.67
C ARG A 19 -11.55 0.77 -10.48
N MET A 20 -12.02 -0.15 -11.34
CA MET A 20 -13.38 -0.69 -11.25
C MET A 20 -13.62 -1.39 -9.92
N ILE A 21 -12.68 -2.24 -9.50
CA ILE A 21 -12.81 -3.02 -8.27
C ILE A 21 -12.91 -2.11 -7.05
N PHE A 22 -11.98 -1.17 -6.91
CA PHE A 22 -11.89 -0.36 -5.70
C PHE A 22 -12.92 0.77 -5.68
N GLU A 23 -13.15 1.43 -6.82
CA GLU A 23 -14.19 2.47 -6.89
C GLU A 23 -15.59 1.88 -6.69
N GLY A 24 -15.81 0.64 -7.18
CA GLY A 24 -17.04 -0.08 -6.94
C GLY A 24 -17.31 -0.36 -5.47
N ARG A 25 -16.28 -0.35 -4.64
CA ARG A 25 -16.38 -0.49 -3.19
C ARG A 25 -16.43 0.85 -2.45
N GLY A 26 -16.42 1.96 -3.17
CA GLY A 26 -16.46 3.30 -2.58
C GLY A 26 -15.10 3.87 -2.19
N HIS A 27 -14.00 3.26 -2.64
CA HIS A 27 -12.66 3.79 -2.39
C HIS A 27 -12.24 4.80 -3.44
N GLU A 28 -11.32 5.69 -3.08
CA GLU A 28 -10.70 6.63 -4.02
C GLU A 28 -9.42 6.03 -4.55
N VAL A 29 -9.23 6.05 -5.87
CA VAL A 29 -8.09 5.41 -6.53
C VAL A 29 -7.34 6.42 -7.37
N MET A 30 -6.01 6.43 -7.22
CA MET A 30 -5.13 7.19 -8.10
C MET A 30 -4.13 6.22 -8.71
N ILE A 31 -4.06 6.19 -10.04
CA ILE A 31 -3.24 5.22 -10.77
C ILE A 31 -2.07 5.93 -11.42
N THR A 32 -0.89 5.35 -11.29
CA THR A 32 0.34 5.77 -11.94
C THR A 32 0.88 4.64 -12.80
N ASN A 33 1.69 4.96 -13.80
CA ASN A 33 2.15 3.98 -14.79
C ASN A 33 3.49 3.34 -14.45
N ASN A 34 4.23 3.90 -13.50
CA ASN A 34 5.56 3.41 -13.14
C ASN A 34 5.94 3.87 -11.74
N GLY A 35 7.05 3.36 -11.24
CA GLY A 35 7.50 3.65 -9.88
C GLY A 35 7.93 5.11 -9.67
N VAL A 36 8.56 5.72 -10.67
CA VAL A 36 9.00 7.12 -10.58
C VAL A 36 7.81 8.05 -10.44
N GLU A 37 6.80 7.87 -11.30
CA GLU A 37 5.56 8.64 -11.22
C GLU A 37 4.86 8.43 -9.88
N CYS A 38 4.82 7.18 -9.42
CA CYS A 38 4.19 6.80 -8.16
C CYS A 38 4.84 7.53 -6.98
N GLN A 39 6.17 7.47 -6.85
CA GLN A 39 6.84 8.15 -5.74
C GLN A 39 6.67 9.67 -5.80
N ASN A 40 6.67 10.25 -7.01
CA ASN A 40 6.47 11.68 -7.16
C ASN A 40 5.08 12.11 -6.70
N ILE A 41 4.06 11.37 -7.10
CA ILE A 41 2.68 11.62 -6.67
C ILE A 41 2.56 11.42 -5.15
N TYR A 42 3.17 10.37 -4.61
CA TYR A 42 3.16 10.13 -3.18
C TYR A 42 3.72 11.31 -2.40
N LYS A 43 4.88 11.81 -2.82
CA LYS A 43 5.53 12.96 -2.18
C LYS A 43 4.70 14.24 -2.30
N GLN A 44 4.10 14.44 -3.48
CA GLN A 44 3.27 15.61 -3.76
C GLN A 44 2.06 15.69 -2.83
N TYR A 45 1.44 14.56 -2.52
CA TYR A 45 0.24 14.50 -1.69
C TYR A 45 0.53 14.39 -0.21
N THR A 46 1.77 14.09 0.18
CA THR A 46 2.17 14.05 1.58
C THR A 46 2.26 15.47 2.11
N LYS A 47 1.58 15.73 3.22
CA LYS A 47 1.52 17.07 3.79
C LYS A 47 2.48 17.23 4.96
N GLN A 48 3.18 18.36 5.01
CA GLN A 48 3.95 18.78 6.16
C GLN A 48 3.25 19.98 6.80
N SER A 49 2.97 19.88 8.09
CA SER A 49 2.35 20.95 8.84
C SER A 49 2.85 20.89 10.28
N ASP A 50 3.35 22.00 10.80
CA ASP A 50 3.86 22.13 12.18
C ASP A 50 4.91 21.06 12.54
N GLY A 51 5.82 20.77 11.60
CA GLY A 51 6.86 19.77 11.80
C GLY A 51 6.39 18.33 11.72
N LYS A 52 5.12 18.10 11.40
CA LYS A 52 4.55 16.76 11.23
C LYS A 52 4.34 16.45 9.76
N ILE A 53 4.64 15.20 9.38
CA ILE A 53 4.37 14.67 8.04
C ILE A 53 3.16 13.75 8.15
N THR A 54 2.12 14.07 7.38
CA THR A 54 0.88 13.29 7.40
C THR A 54 0.70 12.54 6.09
N PRO A 55 0.49 11.21 6.14
CA PRO A 55 0.23 10.44 4.92
C PRO A 55 -1.14 10.81 4.34
N TYR A 56 -1.21 10.84 3.01
CA TYR A 56 -2.47 11.03 2.31
C TYR A 56 -3.12 9.69 1.95
N PHE A 57 -2.32 8.71 1.53
CA PHE A 57 -2.83 7.42 1.08
C PHE A 57 -2.87 6.42 2.22
N ASP A 58 -3.98 5.67 2.30
CA ASP A 58 -4.13 4.60 3.28
C ASP A 58 -3.32 3.37 2.88
N VAL A 59 -3.28 3.06 1.59
CA VAL A 59 -2.56 1.91 1.04
C VAL A 59 -1.93 2.29 -0.28
N VAL A 60 -0.73 1.79 -0.54
CA VAL A 60 -0.06 1.88 -1.84
C VAL A 60 0.04 0.46 -2.40
N ILE A 61 -0.40 0.28 -3.65
CA ILE A 61 -0.32 -1.01 -4.35
C ILE A 61 0.73 -0.90 -5.44
N LEU A 62 1.69 -1.82 -5.45
CA LEU A 62 2.81 -1.81 -6.38
C LEU A 62 2.97 -3.16 -7.07
N ASP A 63 3.25 -3.15 -8.37
CA ASP A 63 3.83 -4.31 -9.02
C ASP A 63 5.35 -4.27 -8.85
N GLN A 64 6.01 -5.43 -8.91
CA GLN A 64 7.47 -5.49 -8.79
C GLN A 64 8.16 -5.12 -10.10
N LYS A 65 7.73 -5.72 -11.22
CA LYS A 65 8.38 -5.46 -12.52
C LYS A 65 7.74 -4.27 -13.22
N MET A 66 8.47 -3.16 -13.21
CA MET A 66 8.11 -1.94 -13.91
C MET A 66 9.37 -1.37 -14.56
N LEU A 67 9.20 -0.63 -15.65
CA LEU A 67 10.32 0.04 -16.30
C LEU A 67 10.92 1.10 -15.38
N GLY A 68 12.24 1.17 -15.35
CA GLY A 68 12.97 2.08 -14.49
C GLY A 68 13.01 1.58 -13.05
N MET A 69 12.31 2.26 -12.16
CA MET A 69 12.26 1.92 -10.75
C MET A 69 11.30 0.76 -10.51
N ASP A 70 11.77 -0.34 -9.92
CA ASP A 70 10.91 -1.48 -9.60
C ASP A 70 10.08 -1.25 -8.32
N GLY A 71 9.21 -2.22 -8.00
CA GLY A 71 8.31 -2.09 -6.86
C GLY A 71 9.03 -1.94 -5.51
N ILE A 72 10.06 -2.71 -5.26
CA ILE A 72 10.84 -2.62 -4.02
C ILE A 72 11.53 -1.26 -3.91
N GLU A 73 12.14 -0.78 -4.99
CA GLU A 73 12.78 0.53 -4.99
C GLU A 73 11.77 1.65 -4.73
N THR A 74 10.60 1.55 -5.35
CA THR A 74 9.50 2.50 -5.14
C THR A 74 9.04 2.48 -3.68
N ALA A 75 8.86 1.30 -3.12
CA ALA A 75 8.45 1.13 -1.72
C ALA A 75 9.47 1.75 -0.76
N LYS A 76 10.77 1.55 -1.02
CA LYS A 76 11.83 2.16 -0.21
C LYS A 76 11.73 3.68 -0.21
N GLU A 77 11.53 4.28 -1.38
CA GLU A 77 11.41 5.73 -1.49
C GLU A 77 10.18 6.26 -0.76
N ILE A 78 9.06 5.55 -0.86
CA ILE A 78 7.84 5.91 -0.15
C ILE A 78 8.04 5.82 1.37
N GLN A 79 8.66 4.75 1.85
CA GLN A 79 8.86 4.56 3.29
C GLN A 79 9.97 5.43 3.87
N ARG A 80 10.80 6.06 3.04
CA ARG A 80 11.69 7.13 3.50
C ARG A 80 10.89 8.35 3.94
N VAL A 81 9.78 8.62 3.26
CA VAL A 81 8.90 9.75 3.60
C VAL A 81 8.02 9.42 4.79
N ILE A 82 7.32 8.28 4.72
CA ILE A 82 6.43 7.78 5.76
C ILE A 82 6.80 6.32 6.06
N PRO A 83 7.62 6.06 7.08
CA PRO A 83 8.06 4.68 7.38
C PRO A 83 6.94 3.69 7.63
N LYS A 84 5.81 4.14 8.14
CA LYS A 84 4.67 3.28 8.47
C LYS A 84 3.67 3.14 7.32
N GLN A 85 3.98 3.68 6.12
CA GLN A 85 3.08 3.56 4.99
C GLN A 85 2.84 2.09 4.65
N LYS A 86 1.58 1.70 4.58
CA LYS A 86 1.18 0.35 4.21
C LYS A 86 1.30 0.15 2.71
N ILE A 87 2.00 -0.91 2.34
CA ILE A 87 2.29 -1.23 0.95
C ILE A 87 1.87 -2.68 0.67
N ILE A 88 1.16 -2.88 -0.42
CA ILE A 88 0.80 -4.21 -0.90
C ILE A 88 1.42 -4.39 -2.28
N PHE A 89 2.27 -5.42 -2.41
CA PHE A 89 2.78 -5.83 -3.71
C PHE A 89 1.79 -6.79 -4.35
N VAL A 90 1.29 -6.47 -5.54
CA VAL A 90 0.47 -7.38 -6.32
C VAL A 90 1.28 -7.75 -7.55
N THR A 91 1.84 -8.96 -7.58
CA THR A 91 2.88 -9.28 -8.54
C THR A 91 2.95 -10.77 -8.84
N GLY A 92 3.42 -11.10 -10.06
CA GLY A 92 3.81 -12.47 -10.42
C GLY A 92 5.20 -12.86 -9.89
N TYR A 93 5.93 -11.91 -9.31
CA TYR A 93 7.29 -12.09 -8.79
C TYR A 93 7.32 -12.09 -7.28
N GLY A 94 6.33 -12.77 -6.67
CA GLY A 94 6.16 -12.77 -5.22
C GLY A 94 7.36 -13.31 -4.45
N LYS A 95 8.03 -14.34 -4.95
CA LYS A 95 9.22 -14.90 -4.30
C LYS A 95 10.36 -13.89 -4.23
N GLU A 96 10.58 -13.15 -5.30
CA GLU A 96 11.61 -12.10 -5.35
C GLU A 96 11.31 -11.01 -4.34
N VAL A 97 10.05 -10.57 -4.27
CA VAL A 97 9.63 -9.54 -3.33
C VAL A 97 9.77 -10.03 -1.89
N LEU A 98 9.35 -11.26 -1.61
CA LEU A 98 9.46 -11.83 -0.25
C LEU A 98 10.90 -11.86 0.24
N GLN A 99 11.87 -12.15 -0.62
CA GLN A 99 13.28 -12.14 -0.26
C GLN A 99 13.78 -10.74 0.09
N LYS A 100 13.18 -9.71 -0.47
CA LYS A 100 13.58 -8.32 -0.27
C LYS A 100 12.75 -7.58 0.77
N LEU A 101 11.66 -8.17 1.27
CA LEU A 101 10.81 -7.54 2.29
C LEU A 101 11.59 -7.10 3.54
N PRO A 102 12.61 -7.84 4.02
CA PRO A 102 13.38 -7.37 5.19
C PRO A 102 14.06 -6.01 4.99
N GLN A 103 14.20 -5.55 3.74
CA GLN A 103 14.75 -4.22 3.43
C GLN A 103 13.72 -3.10 3.64
N LEU A 104 12.47 -3.45 3.85
CA LEU A 104 11.36 -2.52 4.08
C LEU A 104 10.94 -2.56 5.53
N SER A 105 10.08 -1.62 5.92
CA SER A 105 9.42 -1.68 7.22
C SER A 105 8.41 -2.84 7.26
N GLU A 106 7.88 -3.13 8.46
CA GLU A 106 6.93 -4.24 8.66
C GLU A 106 5.57 -4.03 7.98
N ASN A 107 5.34 -2.87 7.38
CA ASN A 107 4.04 -2.51 6.81
C ASN A 107 3.96 -2.83 5.32
N ALA A 108 4.35 -4.05 4.95
CA ALA A 108 4.30 -4.51 3.57
C ALA A 108 3.86 -5.97 3.50
N LEU A 109 3.04 -6.29 2.50
CA LEU A 109 2.65 -7.68 2.23
C LEU A 109 2.55 -7.94 0.73
N VAL A 110 2.42 -9.21 0.36
CA VAL A 110 2.45 -9.65 -1.03
C VAL A 110 1.16 -10.40 -1.36
N VAL A 111 0.55 -10.03 -2.49
CA VAL A 111 -0.51 -10.77 -3.13
C VAL A 111 0.02 -11.27 -4.47
N ASN A 112 -0.01 -12.58 -4.68
CA ASN A 112 0.51 -13.17 -5.91
C ASN A 112 -0.50 -13.08 -7.05
N LYS A 113 -0.01 -12.78 -8.26
CA LYS A 113 -0.79 -12.91 -9.48
C LYS A 113 -0.71 -14.36 -9.96
N PRO A 114 -1.78 -14.96 -10.48
CA PRO A 114 -3.13 -14.38 -10.57
C PRO A 114 -3.84 -14.36 -9.21
N PHE A 115 -4.74 -13.40 -9.03
CA PHE A 115 -5.52 -13.25 -7.81
C PHE A 115 -7.01 -13.21 -8.15
N THR A 116 -7.86 -13.51 -7.16
CA THR A 116 -9.29 -13.26 -7.28
C THR A 116 -9.62 -11.86 -6.77
N VAL A 117 -10.70 -11.27 -7.29
CA VAL A 117 -11.17 -9.97 -6.83
C VAL A 117 -11.43 -10.00 -5.32
N GLN A 118 -12.07 -11.07 -4.84
CA GLN A 118 -12.37 -11.22 -3.42
C GLN A 118 -11.10 -11.28 -2.57
N ALA A 119 -10.08 -12.02 -3.01
CA ALA A 119 -8.81 -12.10 -2.28
C ALA A 119 -8.14 -10.73 -2.21
N LEU A 120 -8.11 -10.00 -3.32
CA LEU A 120 -7.50 -8.67 -3.34
C LEU A 120 -8.23 -7.70 -2.41
N LEU A 121 -9.57 -7.67 -2.47
CA LEU A 121 -10.37 -6.80 -1.60
C LEU A 121 -10.17 -7.16 -0.13
N THR A 122 -10.15 -8.45 0.19
CA THR A 122 -9.96 -8.93 1.56
C THR A 122 -8.60 -8.45 2.10
N GLU A 123 -7.53 -8.58 1.31
CA GLU A 123 -6.20 -8.16 1.73
C GLU A 123 -6.11 -6.65 1.91
N VAL A 124 -6.61 -5.88 0.95
CA VAL A 124 -6.54 -4.42 1.00
C VAL A 124 -7.37 -3.85 2.16
N GLU A 125 -8.63 -4.27 2.24
CA GLU A 125 -9.54 -3.79 3.29
C GLU A 125 -9.14 -4.34 4.66
N GLY A 126 -8.68 -5.60 4.70
CA GLY A 126 -8.22 -6.22 5.93
C GLY A 126 -6.98 -5.58 6.51
N PHE A 127 -6.07 -5.10 5.66
CA PHE A 127 -4.88 -4.37 6.09
C PHE A 127 -5.25 -3.11 6.89
N ALA A 128 -6.25 -2.37 6.42
CA ALA A 128 -6.73 -1.18 7.11
C ALA A 128 -7.41 -1.52 8.44
N VAL A 129 -8.22 -2.59 8.47
CA VAL A 129 -8.89 -3.06 9.69
C VAL A 129 -7.87 -3.54 10.73
N THR A 130 -6.83 -4.24 10.30
CA THR A 130 -5.75 -4.70 11.18
C THR A 130 -5.11 -3.51 11.89
N LYS A 131 -4.86 -2.41 11.19
CA LYS A 131 -4.33 -1.18 11.79
C LYS A 131 -5.24 -0.67 12.90
N PHE A 132 -6.54 -0.65 12.64
CA PHE A 132 -7.52 -0.21 13.65
C PHE A 132 -7.51 -1.11 14.87
N ARG A 133 -7.49 -2.44 14.67
CA ARG A 133 -7.44 -3.41 15.75
C ARG A 133 -6.18 -3.27 16.60
N GLU A 134 -5.05 -3.05 15.98
CA GLU A 134 -3.79 -2.82 16.70
C GLU A 134 -3.86 -1.57 17.57
N MET A 135 -4.44 -0.49 17.06
CA MET A 135 -4.62 0.74 17.84
C MET A 135 -5.50 0.50 19.06
N VAL A 136 -6.61 -0.20 18.88
CA VAL A 136 -7.52 -0.55 19.98
C VAL A 136 -6.82 -1.46 20.98
N LYS A 137 -6.11 -2.48 20.51
CA LYS A 137 -5.37 -3.40 21.35
C LYS A 137 -4.30 -2.69 22.20
N ASN A 138 -3.56 -1.76 21.60
CA ASN A 138 -2.54 -1.00 22.31
C ASN A 138 -3.15 -0.13 23.42
N ARG A 139 -4.31 0.48 23.18
CA ARG A 139 -5.04 1.21 24.22
C ARG A 139 -5.50 0.32 25.35
N GLN A 140 -5.99 -0.87 25.03
CA GLN A 140 -6.39 -1.86 26.03
C GLN A 140 -5.20 -2.35 26.86
N SER A 141 -4.06 -2.55 26.22
CA SER A 141 -2.83 -2.96 26.90
C SER A 141 -2.33 -1.93 27.90
N THR A 142 -2.54 -0.65 27.65
CA THR A 142 -2.16 0.43 28.55
C THR A 142 -3.15 0.62 29.71
N THR A 143 -4.39 0.15 29.55
CA THR A 143 -5.44 0.31 30.56
C THR A 143 -5.68 -0.96 31.36
N SER A 144 -5.28 -2.12 30.85
CA SER A 144 -5.48 -3.41 31.51
C SER A 144 -4.22 -4.24 31.36
N LEU A 145 -3.50 -4.41 32.45
CA LEU A 145 -2.26 -5.18 32.51
C LEU A 145 -2.49 -6.69 32.57
N ASN A 146 -3.71 -7.16 32.38
CA ASN A 146 -4.10 -8.53 32.66
C ASN A 146 -4.51 -9.31 31.41
N TYR A 147 -3.62 -9.35 30.47
CA TYR A 147 -3.81 -10.24 29.32
C TYR A 147 -2.64 -11.17 29.17
#